data_01d95fa16d4c4fe477bb37db8c4fdc68
#
_entry.id   01d95fa16d4c4fe477bb37db8c4fdc68
#
_cell.length_a   1.000
_cell.length_b   1.000
_cell.length_c   1.000
_cell.angle_alpha   90.00
_cell.angle_beta   90.00
_cell.angle_gamma   90.00
#
_symmetry.space_group_name_H-M   'P 1'
#
loop_
_entity.id
_entity.type
_entity.pdbx_description
1 polymer ?
#
loop_
_entity_poly.entity_id
_entity_poly.type
_entity_poly.pdbx_seq_one_letter_code
_entity_poly.pdbx_strand_id
1 'polypeptide(L)'
;MTVTLSQVDATAIYQLGVTIAPMHYYGDKAKYDYDNNQFGFTKGDLSHVREKTTTPMGAGPYKFLKFENGTVNFEANDSYYLGAPKTKYVNFLQTQEDDKLNGVITGTVDIADPTFSANTVDAIKKANANDDINGPKITTDTVDNLGYGYIGMSANTMNVNNEPGSDASKAYRKAFATVLAAYRDVAIDSYYGERASVINYPISNTSWAAPQASDPGYKVAFSVD
;
A
#
# COMPACT_ATOMS: atom_id res chain seq x y z
N MET A 1 22.77 -2.57 -15.52
CA MET A 1 23.17 -3.17 -14.23
C MET A 1 22.74 -4.62 -14.23
N THR A 2 23.60 -5.53 -13.81
CA THR A 2 23.29 -6.96 -13.68
C THR A 2 23.31 -7.29 -12.19
N VAL A 3 22.29 -8.00 -11.70
CA VAL A 3 22.22 -8.47 -10.31
C VAL A 3 22.32 -9.98 -10.33
N THR A 4 23.27 -10.54 -9.58
CA THR A 4 23.47 -11.98 -9.45
C THR A 4 23.08 -12.40 -8.02
N LEU A 5 22.23 -13.39 -7.92
CA LEU A 5 21.80 -13.96 -6.63
C LEU A 5 22.71 -15.15 -6.28
N SER A 6 22.97 -15.34 -5.00
CA SER A 6 23.74 -16.48 -4.49
C SER A 6 22.96 -17.80 -4.55
N GLN A 7 21.63 -17.73 -4.62
CA GLN A 7 20.73 -18.87 -4.74
C GLN A 7 19.45 -18.46 -5.49
N VAL A 8 18.68 -19.43 -5.94
CA VAL A 8 17.36 -19.19 -6.54
C VAL A 8 16.40 -18.70 -5.47
N ASP A 9 15.78 -17.56 -5.70
CA ASP A 9 14.78 -16.97 -4.85
C ASP A 9 13.62 -16.46 -5.72
N ALA A 10 12.45 -17.11 -5.61
CA ALA A 10 11.26 -16.76 -6.37
C ALA A 10 10.73 -15.36 -6.05
N THR A 11 11.05 -14.80 -4.91
CA THR A 11 10.61 -13.48 -4.44
C THR A 11 11.66 -12.38 -4.65
N ALA A 12 12.81 -12.70 -5.23
CA ALA A 12 13.93 -11.76 -5.41
C ALA A 12 13.53 -10.45 -6.11
N ILE A 13 12.58 -10.50 -7.04
CA ILE A 13 12.13 -9.31 -7.78
C ILE A 13 11.59 -8.22 -6.84
N TYR A 14 10.99 -8.59 -5.72
CA TYR A 14 10.47 -7.62 -4.74
C TYR A 14 11.60 -6.95 -3.94
N GLN A 15 12.75 -7.62 -3.81
CA GLN A 15 13.93 -7.09 -3.13
C GLN A 15 14.75 -6.16 -4.04
N LEU A 16 14.53 -6.23 -5.36
CA LEU A 16 15.22 -5.40 -6.35
C LEU A 16 14.56 -4.04 -6.58
N GLY A 17 13.45 -3.76 -5.91
CA GLY A 17 12.76 -2.47 -5.92
C GLY A 17 13.51 -1.38 -5.14
N VAL A 18 14.76 -1.11 -5.52
CA VAL A 18 15.60 -0.11 -4.87
C VAL A 18 15.48 1.25 -5.56
N THR A 19 15.44 2.30 -4.77
CA THR A 19 15.43 3.67 -5.28
C THR A 19 16.76 4.01 -5.93
N ILE A 20 16.72 4.59 -7.14
CA ILE A 20 17.91 5.11 -7.81
C ILE A 20 18.22 6.49 -7.22
N ALA A 21 19.30 6.57 -6.45
CA ALA A 21 19.75 7.78 -5.79
C ALA A 21 21.15 8.19 -6.32
N PRO A 22 21.32 9.43 -6.82
CA PRO A 22 22.61 9.86 -7.37
C PRO A 22 23.64 10.03 -6.25
N MET A 23 24.79 9.34 -6.40
CA MET A 23 25.87 9.35 -5.41
C MET A 23 26.43 10.76 -5.18
N HIS A 24 26.55 11.58 -6.23
CA HIS A 24 27.07 12.94 -6.09
C HIS A 24 26.20 13.85 -5.22
N TYR A 25 24.96 13.46 -4.96
CA TYR A 25 24.04 14.20 -4.10
C TYR A 25 23.90 13.57 -2.71
N TYR A 26 23.74 12.24 -2.65
CA TYR A 26 23.49 11.49 -1.41
C TYR A 26 24.76 10.92 -0.78
N GLY A 27 25.89 11.00 -1.43
CA GLY A 27 27.17 10.48 -0.93
C GLY A 27 28.37 11.34 -1.35
N ASP A 28 29.54 10.96 -0.87
CA ASP A 28 30.82 11.53 -1.25
C ASP A 28 31.54 10.58 -2.20
N LYS A 29 31.72 10.99 -3.45
CA LYS A 29 32.40 10.17 -4.47
C LYS A 29 33.83 9.77 -4.04
N ALA A 30 34.51 10.58 -3.22
CA ALA A 30 35.84 10.25 -2.73
C ALA A 30 35.85 9.08 -1.73
N LYS A 31 34.71 8.77 -1.14
CA LYS A 31 34.51 7.63 -0.23
C LYS A 31 33.89 6.41 -0.92
N TYR A 32 33.82 6.40 -2.24
CA TYR A 32 33.32 5.24 -2.97
C TYR A 32 34.43 4.22 -3.17
N ASP A 33 34.21 3.02 -2.68
CA ASP A 33 35.08 1.86 -2.88
C ASP A 33 34.22 0.61 -2.95
N TYR A 34 33.98 0.13 -4.16
CA TYR A 34 33.11 -1.02 -4.41
C TYR A 34 33.65 -2.30 -3.75
N ASP A 35 34.97 -2.51 -3.80
CA ASP A 35 35.61 -3.74 -3.31
C ASP A 35 35.51 -3.84 -1.76
N ASN A 36 35.48 -2.71 -1.08
CA ASN A 36 35.29 -2.61 0.36
C ASN A 36 33.85 -2.29 0.80
N ASN A 37 32.86 -2.42 -0.13
CA ASN A 37 31.45 -2.11 0.15
C ASN A 37 31.23 -0.69 0.71
N GLN A 38 31.94 0.30 0.19
CA GLN A 38 31.77 1.69 0.55
C GLN A 38 31.07 2.47 -0.59
N PHE A 39 29.97 3.10 -0.29
CA PHE A 39 29.07 3.71 -1.26
C PHE A 39 28.88 5.21 -1.03
N GLY A 40 29.99 5.90 -0.67
CA GLY A 40 30.00 7.35 -0.50
C GLY A 40 29.63 7.85 0.90
N PHE A 41 29.44 6.96 1.87
CA PHE A 41 29.21 7.26 3.28
C PHE A 41 29.64 6.07 4.15
N THR A 42 29.78 6.29 5.44
CA THR A 42 30.14 5.24 6.39
C THR A 42 29.02 4.21 6.48
N LYS A 43 29.32 2.92 6.38
CA LYS A 43 28.36 1.83 6.48
C LYS A 43 27.55 1.95 7.79
N GLY A 44 26.23 1.95 7.65
CA GLY A 44 25.30 2.08 8.79
C GLY A 44 24.98 3.53 9.20
N ASP A 45 25.75 4.52 8.75
CA ASP A 45 25.44 5.93 9.00
C ASP A 45 24.66 6.52 7.82
N LEU A 46 23.36 6.71 8.01
CA LEU A 46 22.45 7.30 7.03
C LEU A 46 22.09 8.76 7.34
N SER A 47 22.76 9.40 8.29
CA SER A 47 22.47 10.78 8.70
C SER A 47 22.50 11.73 7.49
N HIS A 48 23.56 11.67 6.70
CA HIS A 48 23.72 12.47 5.48
C HIS A 48 22.59 12.26 4.46
N VAL A 49 22.12 11.03 4.29
CA VAL A 49 21.00 10.73 3.39
C VAL A 49 19.69 11.30 3.95
N ARG A 50 19.47 11.17 5.26
CA ARG A 50 18.28 11.70 5.94
C ARG A 50 18.16 13.22 5.85
N GLU A 51 19.25 13.94 5.92
CA GLU A 51 19.27 15.40 5.72
C GLU A 51 18.77 15.82 4.33
N LYS A 52 18.93 14.94 3.32
CA LYS A 52 18.51 15.20 1.94
C LYS A 52 17.05 14.82 1.63
N THR A 53 16.34 14.18 2.56
CA THR A 53 14.96 13.72 2.32
C THR A 53 13.97 14.88 2.13
N THR A 54 14.28 16.06 2.64
CA THR A 54 13.47 17.28 2.48
C THR A 54 13.72 18.00 1.15
N THR A 55 14.81 17.66 0.47
CA THR A 55 15.19 18.19 -0.85
C THR A 55 15.65 17.07 -1.76
N PRO A 56 14.76 16.12 -2.10
CA PRO A 56 15.14 14.89 -2.80
C PRO A 56 15.63 15.16 -4.22
N MET A 57 16.61 14.35 -4.66
CA MET A 57 17.07 14.32 -6.05
C MET A 57 16.96 12.90 -6.59
N GLY A 58 16.34 12.72 -7.74
CA GLY A 58 16.15 11.44 -8.39
C GLY A 58 16.35 11.50 -9.90
N ALA A 59 16.09 10.39 -10.56
CA ALA A 59 16.16 10.25 -12.02
C ALA A 59 14.74 10.07 -12.65
N GLY A 60 13.71 10.43 -11.92
CA GLY A 60 12.32 10.27 -12.32
C GLY A 60 11.83 11.32 -13.34
N PRO A 61 10.54 11.22 -13.74
CA PRO A 61 9.95 12.12 -14.72
C PRO A 61 9.77 13.56 -14.20
N TYR A 62 9.82 13.77 -12.89
CA TYR A 62 9.64 15.08 -12.27
C TYR A 62 10.80 15.40 -11.34
N LYS A 63 11.18 16.69 -11.31
CA LYS A 63 12.15 17.29 -10.39
C LYS A 63 11.41 17.93 -9.24
N PHE A 64 11.83 17.67 -8.01
CA PHE A 64 11.36 18.39 -6.84
C PHE A 64 11.76 19.86 -6.92
N LEU A 65 10.83 20.77 -6.68
CA LEU A 65 11.09 22.21 -6.61
C LEU A 65 11.12 22.69 -5.16
N LYS A 66 10.00 22.48 -4.44
CA LYS A 66 9.84 22.92 -3.05
C LYS A 66 8.71 22.22 -2.34
N PHE A 67 8.76 22.26 -1.02
CA PHE A 67 7.63 21.98 -0.14
C PHE A 67 7.26 23.25 0.61
N GLU A 68 6.02 23.68 0.47
CA GLU A 68 5.53 24.91 1.08
C GLU A 68 4.03 24.82 1.36
N ASN A 69 3.60 25.23 2.56
CA ASN A 69 2.19 25.25 2.96
C ASN A 69 1.44 23.93 2.71
N GLY A 70 2.06 22.80 3.05
CA GLY A 70 1.45 21.48 2.84
C GLY A 70 1.43 21.01 1.39
N THR A 71 2.09 21.72 0.48
CA THR A 71 2.15 21.38 -0.95
C THR A 71 3.57 21.04 -1.38
N VAL A 72 3.74 19.86 -2.00
CA VAL A 72 4.98 19.49 -2.68
C VAL A 72 4.85 19.87 -4.15
N ASN A 73 5.78 20.67 -4.64
CA ASN A 73 5.77 21.18 -6.02
C ASN A 73 6.84 20.49 -6.85
N PHE A 74 6.48 20.06 -8.05
CA PHE A 74 7.35 19.42 -9.01
C PHE A 74 7.27 20.07 -10.36
N GLU A 75 8.37 19.99 -11.13
CA GLU A 75 8.46 20.37 -12.54
C GLU A 75 8.92 19.18 -13.38
N ALA A 76 8.41 19.07 -14.60
CA ALA A 76 8.80 18.05 -15.55
C ALA A 76 10.32 18.00 -15.74
N ASN A 77 10.86 16.80 -15.82
CA ASN A 77 12.25 16.55 -16.16
C ASN A 77 12.37 16.32 -17.67
N ASP A 78 12.77 17.34 -18.40
CA ASP A 78 12.93 17.28 -19.86
C ASP A 78 13.99 16.25 -20.31
N SER A 79 14.89 15.85 -19.40
CA SER A 79 15.92 14.84 -19.64
C SER A 79 15.52 13.44 -19.16
N TYR A 80 14.23 13.20 -18.88
CA TYR A 80 13.77 11.89 -18.45
C TYR A 80 13.96 10.84 -19.55
N TYR A 81 14.50 9.67 -19.21
CA TYR A 81 14.95 8.66 -20.18
C TYR A 81 13.82 8.05 -21.04
N LEU A 82 12.57 8.13 -20.60
CA LEU A 82 11.38 7.72 -21.39
C LEU A 82 10.70 8.90 -22.10
N GLY A 83 11.33 10.06 -22.13
CA GLY A 83 10.80 11.29 -22.71
C GLY A 83 10.19 12.24 -21.69
N ALA A 84 10.17 13.52 -22.00
CA ALA A 84 9.62 14.56 -21.13
C ALA A 84 8.14 14.34 -20.87
N PRO A 85 7.67 14.48 -19.61
CA PRO A 85 6.26 14.45 -19.29
C PRO A 85 5.49 15.56 -20.02
N LYS A 86 4.25 15.26 -20.43
CA LYS A 86 3.37 16.27 -21.07
C LYS A 86 2.89 17.32 -20.09
N THR A 87 2.65 16.96 -18.84
CA THR A 87 2.24 17.88 -17.77
C THR A 87 3.48 18.53 -17.18
N LYS A 88 3.58 19.87 -17.31
CA LYS A 88 4.78 20.60 -16.92
C LYS A 88 4.95 20.70 -15.40
N TYR A 89 3.88 20.93 -14.67
CA TYR A 89 3.90 21.08 -13.21
C TYR A 89 2.94 20.09 -12.56
N VAL A 90 3.38 19.47 -11.48
CA VAL A 90 2.57 18.56 -10.64
C VAL A 90 2.71 19.02 -9.20
N ASN A 91 1.59 19.17 -8.52
CA ASN A 91 1.54 19.55 -7.12
C ASN A 91 0.82 18.48 -6.31
N PHE A 92 1.44 18.00 -5.22
CA PHE A 92 0.81 17.12 -4.25
C PHE A 92 0.39 17.93 -3.03
N LEU A 93 -0.91 17.99 -2.80
CA LEU A 93 -1.50 18.70 -1.67
C LEU A 93 -1.74 17.73 -0.51
N GLN A 94 -1.27 18.10 0.67
CA GLN A 94 -1.66 17.42 1.89
C GLN A 94 -3.11 17.80 2.22
N THR A 95 -4.00 16.80 2.34
CA THR A 95 -5.40 17.01 2.65
C THR A 95 -5.91 15.92 3.61
N GLN A 96 -7.00 16.18 4.30
CA GLN A 96 -7.68 15.20 5.12
C GLN A 96 -8.47 14.24 4.23
N GLU A 97 -8.70 13.00 4.72
CA GLU A 97 -9.42 11.98 3.97
C GLU A 97 -10.82 12.45 3.52
N ASP A 98 -11.55 13.09 4.43
CA ASP A 98 -12.91 13.55 4.19
C ASP A 98 -13.01 14.67 3.12
N ASP A 99 -11.91 15.40 2.88
CA ASP A 99 -11.85 16.50 1.91
C ASP A 99 -11.41 16.06 0.51
N LYS A 100 -10.83 14.88 0.36
CA LYS A 100 -10.25 14.40 -0.91
C LYS A 100 -11.27 14.39 -2.04
N LEU A 101 -12.41 13.72 -1.85
CA LEU A 101 -13.45 13.63 -2.87
C LEU A 101 -14.05 15.01 -3.18
N ASN A 102 -14.30 15.81 -2.15
CA ASN A 102 -14.86 17.13 -2.34
C ASN A 102 -13.93 18.06 -3.16
N GLY A 103 -12.62 17.90 -2.99
CA GLY A 103 -11.62 18.61 -3.80
C GLY A 103 -11.78 18.36 -5.30
N VAL A 104 -12.01 17.10 -5.71
CA VAL A 104 -12.28 16.75 -7.11
C VAL A 104 -13.65 17.28 -7.56
N ILE A 105 -14.69 17.12 -6.73
CA ILE A 105 -16.05 17.60 -7.05
C ILE A 105 -16.07 19.11 -7.32
N THR A 106 -15.32 19.88 -6.55
CA THR A 106 -15.25 21.35 -6.69
C THR A 106 -14.22 21.82 -7.72
N GLY A 107 -13.36 20.92 -8.22
CA GLY A 107 -12.27 21.26 -9.14
C GLY A 107 -11.09 21.95 -8.47
N THR A 108 -10.96 21.84 -7.14
CA THR A 108 -9.79 22.35 -6.40
C THR A 108 -8.56 21.50 -6.64
N VAL A 109 -8.76 20.21 -6.89
CA VAL A 109 -7.74 19.26 -7.33
C VAL A 109 -8.23 18.47 -8.53
N ASP A 110 -7.30 18.01 -9.36
CA ASP A 110 -7.59 17.25 -10.58
C ASP A 110 -7.73 15.75 -10.31
N ILE A 111 -7.00 15.23 -9.33
CA ILE A 111 -6.94 13.80 -8.97
C ILE A 111 -6.91 13.68 -7.45
N ALA A 112 -7.62 12.70 -6.92
CA ALA A 112 -7.54 12.31 -5.51
C ALA A 112 -7.68 10.79 -5.37
N ASP A 113 -7.22 10.26 -4.22
CA ASP A 113 -7.26 8.85 -3.85
C ASP A 113 -8.09 8.62 -2.56
N PRO A 114 -9.39 8.97 -2.55
CA PRO A 114 -10.21 8.76 -1.37
C PRO A 114 -10.39 7.26 -1.09
N THR A 115 -10.60 6.93 0.18
CA THR A 115 -10.98 5.56 0.56
C THR A 115 -12.25 5.15 -0.18
N PHE A 116 -12.20 4.04 -0.89
CA PHE A 116 -13.30 3.54 -1.72
C PHE A 116 -14.38 2.85 -0.86
N SER A 117 -15.09 3.65 -0.06
CA SER A 117 -16.19 3.21 0.81
C SER A 117 -17.54 3.27 0.07
N ALA A 118 -18.59 2.67 0.65
CA ALA A 118 -19.95 2.80 0.11
C ALA A 118 -20.37 4.27 0.00
N ASN A 119 -20.10 5.07 1.04
CA ASN A 119 -20.41 6.51 1.04
C ASN A 119 -19.66 7.27 -0.05
N THR A 120 -18.40 6.91 -0.31
CA THR A 120 -17.60 7.51 -1.39
C THR A 120 -18.21 7.19 -2.76
N VAL A 121 -18.58 5.93 -2.99
CA VAL A 121 -19.23 5.48 -4.22
C VAL A 121 -20.54 6.23 -4.44
N ASP A 122 -21.40 6.32 -3.42
CA ASP A 122 -22.68 7.03 -3.51
C ASP A 122 -22.48 8.53 -3.79
N ALA A 123 -21.49 9.15 -3.17
CA ALA A 123 -21.17 10.56 -3.41
C ALA A 123 -20.65 10.80 -4.84
N ILE A 124 -19.84 9.89 -5.40
CA ILE A 124 -19.38 9.95 -6.79
C ILE A 124 -20.56 9.82 -7.76
N LYS A 125 -21.41 8.80 -7.58
CA LYS A 125 -22.62 8.59 -8.38
C LYS A 125 -23.53 9.82 -8.37
N LYS A 126 -23.74 10.39 -7.19
CA LYS A 126 -24.52 11.62 -7.03
C LYS A 126 -23.88 12.81 -7.76
N ALA A 127 -22.56 12.97 -7.69
CA ALA A 127 -21.84 14.04 -8.39
C ALA A 127 -21.93 13.89 -9.91
N ASN A 128 -21.91 12.64 -10.41
CA ASN A 128 -22.06 12.31 -11.84
C ASN A 128 -23.52 12.38 -12.33
N ALA A 129 -24.48 12.33 -11.43
CA ALA A 129 -25.93 12.35 -11.74
C ALA A 129 -26.38 11.22 -12.72
N ASN A 130 -25.71 10.04 -12.67
CA ASN A 130 -25.97 8.94 -13.62
C ASN A 130 -25.92 7.54 -12.97
N ASP A 131 -25.93 7.44 -11.66
CA ASP A 131 -25.82 6.17 -10.90
C ASP A 131 -24.57 5.31 -11.26
N ASP A 132 -23.51 5.95 -11.79
CA ASP A 132 -22.26 5.32 -12.17
C ASP A 132 -21.06 6.06 -11.52
N ILE A 133 -20.00 5.31 -11.21
CA ILE A 133 -18.73 5.89 -10.72
C ILE A 133 -17.96 6.60 -11.83
N ASN A 134 -18.34 6.40 -13.08
CA ASN A 134 -17.80 7.06 -14.25
C ASN A 134 -18.86 7.95 -14.91
N GLY A 135 -18.54 9.21 -15.07
CA GLY A 135 -19.49 10.16 -15.64
C GLY A 135 -18.82 11.46 -16.07
N PRO A 136 -19.65 12.44 -16.45
CA PRO A 136 -19.16 13.69 -17.03
C PRO A 136 -18.37 14.55 -16.05
N LYS A 137 -18.52 14.33 -14.74
CA LYS A 137 -17.85 15.13 -13.72
C LYS A 137 -16.68 14.41 -13.08
N ILE A 138 -16.82 13.11 -12.82
CA ILE A 138 -15.79 12.28 -12.19
C ILE A 138 -15.63 10.99 -12.99
N THR A 139 -14.39 10.67 -13.32
CA THR A 139 -13.99 9.35 -13.81
C THR A 139 -13.23 8.65 -12.70
N THR A 140 -13.64 7.44 -12.38
CA THR A 140 -13.03 6.64 -11.32
C THR A 140 -12.31 5.44 -11.93
N ASP A 141 -11.04 5.27 -11.56
CA ASP A 141 -10.27 4.09 -11.88
C ASP A 141 -10.01 3.30 -10.59
N THR A 142 -10.21 1.99 -10.62
CA THR A 142 -10.05 1.13 -9.46
C THR A 142 -8.96 0.11 -9.69
N VAL A 143 -8.16 -0.14 -8.66
CA VAL A 143 -7.11 -1.16 -8.66
C VAL A 143 -7.33 -2.12 -7.50
N ASP A 144 -7.05 -3.41 -7.74
CA ASP A 144 -7.11 -4.42 -6.71
C ASP A 144 -6.10 -4.12 -5.60
N ASN A 145 -6.57 -4.17 -4.36
CA ASN A 145 -5.71 -4.04 -3.20
C ASN A 145 -5.08 -5.40 -2.85
N LEU A 146 -3.75 -5.47 -2.83
CA LEU A 146 -3.01 -6.65 -2.37
C LEU A 146 -3.01 -6.81 -0.83
N GLY A 147 -3.61 -5.89 -0.11
CA GLY A 147 -3.78 -5.96 1.33
C GLY A 147 -4.89 -6.91 1.76
N TYR A 148 -4.88 -7.26 3.04
CA TYR A 148 -5.98 -7.95 3.70
C TYR A 148 -6.14 -7.43 5.13
N GLY A 149 -7.39 -7.47 5.64
CA GLY A 149 -7.70 -7.23 7.04
C GLY A 149 -7.81 -8.54 7.82
N TYR A 150 -7.61 -8.48 9.12
CA TYR A 150 -7.80 -9.64 9.99
C TYR A 150 -8.34 -9.24 11.37
N ILE A 151 -8.99 -10.18 12.02
CA ILE A 151 -9.37 -10.09 13.43
C ILE A 151 -8.41 -10.97 14.21
N GLY A 152 -7.51 -10.34 14.99
CA GLY A 152 -6.54 -11.04 15.81
C GLY A 152 -7.08 -11.35 17.22
N MET A 153 -6.90 -12.57 17.69
CA MET A 153 -7.20 -12.96 19.07
C MET A 153 -5.91 -13.16 19.87
N SER A 154 -5.63 -12.24 20.80
CA SER A 154 -4.45 -12.37 21.66
C SER A 154 -4.66 -13.43 22.72
N ALA A 155 -3.87 -14.50 22.71
CA ALA A 155 -3.93 -15.55 23.71
C ALA A 155 -3.60 -15.04 25.12
N ASN A 156 -2.78 -13.99 25.23
CA ASN A 156 -2.39 -13.42 26.53
C ASN A 156 -3.52 -12.67 27.22
N THR A 157 -4.48 -12.15 26.48
CA THR A 157 -5.62 -11.40 27.03
C THR A 157 -6.92 -12.17 26.94
N MET A 158 -7.10 -13.00 25.90
CA MET A 158 -8.25 -13.88 25.74
C MET A 158 -7.98 -15.25 26.37
N ASN A 159 -7.98 -15.30 27.68
CA ASN A 159 -7.73 -16.53 28.45
C ASN A 159 -8.61 -16.62 29.70
N VAL A 160 -8.65 -17.81 30.29
CA VAL A 160 -9.33 -18.12 31.53
C VAL A 160 -8.29 -18.33 32.63
N ASN A 161 -8.47 -17.67 33.77
CA ASN A 161 -7.60 -17.73 34.95
C ASN A 161 -6.11 -17.45 34.70
N ASN A 162 -5.78 -16.59 33.74
CA ASN A 162 -4.39 -16.30 33.32
C ASN A 162 -3.60 -17.52 32.82
N GLU A 163 -4.29 -18.53 32.30
CA GLU A 163 -3.71 -19.75 31.76
C GLU A 163 -3.98 -19.86 30.24
N PRO A 164 -3.25 -19.13 29.38
CA PRO A 164 -3.54 -19.08 27.93
C PRO A 164 -3.45 -20.43 27.22
N GLY A 165 -2.68 -21.37 27.77
CA GLY A 165 -2.48 -22.72 27.23
C GLY A 165 -3.51 -23.74 27.71
N SER A 166 -4.36 -23.44 28.70
CA SER A 166 -5.37 -24.35 29.24
C SER A 166 -6.46 -24.68 28.19
N ASP A 167 -7.12 -25.85 28.39
CA ASP A 167 -8.21 -26.26 27.49
C ASP A 167 -9.41 -25.33 27.62
N ALA A 168 -9.68 -24.76 28.79
CA ALA A 168 -10.70 -23.74 28.98
C ALA A 168 -10.40 -22.48 28.16
N SER A 169 -9.16 -22.01 28.16
CA SER A 169 -8.75 -20.85 27.37
C SER A 169 -8.79 -21.11 25.86
N LYS A 170 -8.41 -22.30 25.44
CA LYS A 170 -8.55 -22.72 24.03
C LYS A 170 -10.02 -22.79 23.60
N ALA A 171 -10.87 -23.39 24.43
CA ALA A 171 -12.31 -23.47 24.18
C ALA A 171 -12.95 -22.08 24.12
N TYR A 172 -12.55 -21.15 25.00
CA TYR A 172 -13.00 -19.77 24.98
C TYR A 172 -12.68 -19.09 23.65
N ARG A 173 -11.43 -19.14 23.19
CA ARG A 173 -11.05 -18.57 21.88
C ARG A 173 -11.72 -19.28 20.70
N LYS A 174 -11.90 -20.61 20.79
CA LYS A 174 -12.61 -21.38 19.77
C LYS A 174 -14.08 -20.94 19.65
N ALA A 175 -14.75 -20.64 20.75
CA ALA A 175 -16.12 -20.13 20.72
C ALA A 175 -16.22 -18.82 19.94
N PHE A 176 -15.31 -17.86 20.15
CA PHE A 176 -15.23 -16.65 19.35
C PHE A 176 -14.93 -16.93 17.87
N ALA A 177 -13.97 -17.80 17.59
CA ALA A 177 -13.64 -18.18 16.22
C ALA A 177 -14.83 -18.81 15.49
N THR A 178 -15.64 -19.61 16.18
CA THR A 178 -16.85 -20.23 15.63
C THR A 178 -17.89 -19.17 15.25
N VAL A 179 -18.15 -18.20 16.13
CA VAL A 179 -19.07 -17.10 15.84
C VAL A 179 -18.57 -16.26 14.67
N LEU A 180 -17.29 -15.91 14.66
CA LEU A 180 -16.69 -15.16 13.55
C LEU A 180 -16.76 -15.93 12.23
N ALA A 181 -16.51 -17.25 12.25
CA ALA A 181 -16.60 -18.08 11.05
C ALA A 181 -18.03 -18.12 10.48
N ALA A 182 -19.05 -18.13 11.37
CA ALA A 182 -20.45 -18.15 10.94
C ALA A 182 -20.93 -16.81 10.35
N TYR A 183 -20.38 -15.69 10.81
CA TYR A 183 -20.91 -14.36 10.47
C TYR A 183 -19.95 -13.45 9.73
N ARG A 184 -18.73 -13.90 9.40
CA ARG A 184 -17.72 -13.06 8.74
C ARG A 184 -18.16 -12.54 7.38
N ASP A 185 -18.87 -13.35 6.59
CA ASP A 185 -19.38 -12.93 5.28
C ASP A 185 -20.39 -11.80 5.45
N VAL A 186 -21.34 -11.95 6.38
CA VAL A 186 -22.32 -10.89 6.68
C VAL A 186 -21.65 -9.59 7.13
N ALA A 187 -20.62 -9.68 7.97
CA ALA A 187 -19.88 -8.50 8.41
C ALA A 187 -19.11 -7.82 7.27
N ILE A 188 -18.49 -8.59 6.36
CA ILE A 188 -17.80 -8.06 5.21
C ILE A 188 -18.78 -7.43 4.22
N ASP A 189 -19.87 -8.11 3.89
CA ASP A 189 -20.89 -7.61 2.96
C ASP A 189 -21.55 -6.33 3.45
N SER A 190 -21.82 -6.23 4.75
CA SER A 190 -22.45 -5.02 5.32
C SER A 190 -21.51 -3.80 5.30
N TYR A 191 -20.19 -4.01 5.35
CA TYR A 191 -19.22 -2.91 5.37
C TYR A 191 -18.63 -2.59 4.00
N TYR A 192 -18.26 -3.62 3.23
CA TYR A 192 -17.57 -3.46 1.95
C TYR A 192 -18.43 -3.79 0.73
N GLY A 193 -19.54 -4.55 0.89
CA GLY A 193 -20.29 -5.10 -0.22
C GLY A 193 -19.39 -5.96 -1.13
N GLU A 194 -19.57 -5.86 -2.42
CA GLU A 194 -18.81 -6.61 -3.44
C GLU A 194 -17.32 -6.21 -3.56
N ARG A 195 -16.89 -5.17 -2.81
CA ARG A 195 -15.50 -4.65 -2.88
C ARG A 195 -14.50 -5.45 -2.06
N ALA A 196 -14.95 -6.39 -1.24
CA ALA A 196 -14.10 -7.28 -0.49
C ALA A 196 -14.71 -8.68 -0.43
N SER A 197 -13.88 -9.67 -0.19
CA SER A 197 -14.30 -11.05 0.02
C SER A 197 -13.55 -11.66 1.19
N VAL A 198 -14.18 -12.67 1.82
CA VAL A 198 -13.51 -13.44 2.88
C VAL A 198 -12.40 -14.29 2.28
N ILE A 199 -11.26 -14.29 2.94
CA ILE A 199 -10.12 -15.14 2.61
C ILE A 199 -9.85 -16.11 3.76
N ASN A 200 -9.24 -17.27 3.45
CA ASN A 200 -8.93 -18.32 4.42
C ASN A 200 -7.45 -18.41 4.78
N TYR A 201 -6.59 -17.61 4.16
CA TYR A 201 -5.15 -17.56 4.37
C TYR A 201 -4.71 -16.11 4.51
N PRO A 202 -3.64 -15.82 5.24
CA PRO A 202 -3.15 -14.45 5.48
C PRO A 202 -2.40 -13.89 4.26
N ILE A 203 -3.05 -13.91 3.10
CA ILE A 203 -2.57 -13.36 1.84
C ILE A 203 -3.79 -12.93 1.02
N SER A 204 -3.71 -11.78 0.34
CA SER A 204 -4.78 -11.33 -0.54
C SER A 204 -5.09 -12.36 -1.63
N ASN A 205 -6.37 -12.61 -1.89
CA ASN A 205 -6.83 -13.50 -2.97
C ASN A 205 -6.48 -12.98 -4.38
N THR A 206 -6.09 -11.72 -4.52
CA THR A 206 -5.59 -11.12 -5.77
C THR A 206 -4.11 -11.42 -6.01
N SER A 207 -3.40 -11.97 -5.00
CA SER A 207 -2.00 -12.36 -5.14
C SER A 207 -1.87 -13.66 -5.97
N TRP A 208 -0.89 -13.69 -6.86
CA TRP A 208 -0.53 -14.91 -7.61
C TRP A 208 -0.13 -16.09 -6.70
N ALA A 209 0.32 -15.82 -5.48
CA ALA A 209 0.73 -16.82 -4.50
C ALA A 209 -0.41 -17.24 -3.56
N ALA A 210 -1.63 -16.71 -3.73
CA ALA A 210 -2.76 -17.06 -2.88
C ALA A 210 -3.20 -18.51 -3.13
N PRO A 211 -3.36 -19.34 -2.09
CA PRO A 211 -3.89 -20.68 -2.22
C PRO A 211 -5.26 -20.68 -2.87
N GLN A 212 -5.46 -21.56 -3.84
CA GLN A 212 -6.72 -21.72 -4.56
C GLN A 212 -7.46 -22.96 -4.07
N ALA A 213 -8.78 -22.95 -4.15
CA ALA A 213 -9.61 -24.11 -3.77
C ALA A 213 -9.27 -25.37 -4.57
N SER A 214 -8.69 -25.22 -5.76
CA SER A 214 -8.20 -26.33 -6.61
C SER A 214 -6.84 -26.88 -6.20
N ASP A 215 -6.12 -26.23 -5.31
CA ASP A 215 -4.76 -26.64 -4.95
C ASP A 215 -4.78 -27.89 -4.07
N PRO A 216 -3.86 -28.84 -4.30
CA PRO A 216 -3.74 -30.02 -3.44
C PRO A 216 -3.48 -29.62 -1.98
N GLY A 217 -4.31 -30.11 -1.06
CA GLY A 217 -4.20 -29.82 0.36
C GLY A 217 -4.83 -28.49 0.80
N TYR A 218 -5.54 -27.77 -0.09
CA TYR A 218 -6.33 -26.61 0.31
C TYR A 218 -7.32 -27.00 1.42
N LYS A 219 -7.37 -26.18 2.47
CA LYS A 219 -8.32 -26.36 3.57
C LYS A 219 -8.85 -24.99 3.98
N VAL A 220 -10.13 -24.91 4.26
CA VAL A 220 -10.69 -23.77 4.97
C VAL A 220 -10.10 -23.79 6.40
N ALA A 221 -9.47 -22.71 6.80
CA ALA A 221 -8.73 -22.65 8.07
C ALA A 221 -9.63 -22.87 9.29
N PHE A 222 -10.88 -22.48 9.20
CA PHE A 222 -11.88 -22.67 10.24
C PHE A 222 -13.27 -22.85 9.59
N SER A 223 -13.88 -24.01 9.79
CA SER A 223 -15.25 -24.32 9.37
C SER A 223 -16.15 -24.45 10.58
N VAL A 224 -17.44 -24.15 10.44
CA VAL A 224 -18.48 -24.37 11.44
C VAL A 224 -19.24 -25.68 11.24
N ASP A 225 -18.88 -26.44 10.18
CA ASP A 225 -19.44 -27.75 9.86
C ASP A 225 -18.89 -28.86 10.73
#